data_0094253306a143ba8657307a081c66ed
#
_entry.id   0094253306a143ba8657307a081c66ed
#
_cell.length_a   1.000
_cell.length_b   1.000
_cell.length_c   1.000
_cell.angle_alpha   90.00
_cell.angle_beta   90.00
_cell.angle_gamma   90.00
#
_symmetry.space_group_name_H-M   'P 1'
#
loop_
_entity.id
_entity.type
_entity.pdbx_description
1 polymer ?
#
loop_
_entity_poly.entity_id
_entity_poly.type
_entity_poly.pdbx_seq_one_letter_code
_entity_poly.pdbx_strand_id
1 'polypeptide(L)'
;MGRQLILSTYFHLMNIVVFDLETTGLDRTKHQIIQFAALKIDTDTNKILDQLNLYIKPLGDYTIDTGAYLKHRISHEFLEDKPYLKDVAKQIIDFIGDNPLLTYNGNGFDIPFLKCELNKYGYDIEFTTRDCYDAFLEEKRRNGINLENTYLRYKGKTMDEAGLTAHDAFSDIKATYAIFVAQQRKQKYGPEKMYGEDNAVADYDFGGKMVPCMNIGKYRNVPLEYIAEHDQSYLRWCVGDSCNFMPASKKFIQQYIK
;
A
#
# COMPACT_ATOMS: atom_id res chain seq x y z
N MET A 1 3.51 23.08 -1.29
CA MET A 1 2.06 23.04 -1.03
C MET A 1 1.19 23.12 -2.29
N GLY A 2 1.62 23.73 -3.40
CA GLY A 2 0.76 23.99 -4.57
C GLY A 2 0.58 22.86 -5.58
N ARG A 3 1.44 21.84 -5.65
CA ARG A 3 1.35 20.77 -6.67
C ARG A 3 0.32 19.67 -6.35
N GLN A 4 0.06 19.39 -5.09
CA GLN A 4 -0.83 18.28 -4.67
C GLN A 4 -2.33 18.64 -4.76
N LEU A 5 -2.69 19.92 -4.59
CA LEU A 5 -4.06 20.41 -4.78
C LEU A 5 -4.47 20.44 -6.27
N ILE A 6 -3.51 20.60 -7.17
CA ILE A 6 -3.73 20.58 -8.63
C ILE A 6 -3.96 19.14 -9.12
N LEU A 7 -3.27 18.14 -8.54
CA LEU A 7 -3.41 16.73 -8.89
C LEU A 7 -4.84 16.21 -8.63
N SER A 8 -5.48 16.60 -7.52
CA SER A 8 -6.84 16.13 -7.19
C SER A 8 -7.91 16.58 -8.20
N THR A 9 -7.67 17.68 -8.93
CA THR A 9 -8.59 18.21 -9.94
C THR A 9 -8.35 17.58 -11.32
N TYR A 10 -7.13 17.10 -11.61
CA TYR A 10 -6.77 16.49 -12.89
C TYR A 10 -7.14 15.00 -13.01
N PHE A 11 -7.32 14.28 -11.89
CA PHE A 11 -7.71 12.88 -11.92
C PHE A 11 -9.20 12.62 -12.24
N HIS A 12 -10.01 13.66 -12.36
CA HIS A 12 -11.34 13.55 -12.92
C HIS A 12 -11.24 13.61 -14.46
N LEU A 13 -11.71 12.58 -15.13
CA LEU A 13 -11.75 12.38 -16.60
C LEU A 13 -10.54 11.63 -17.20
N MET A 14 -9.79 10.84 -16.43
CA MET A 14 -8.62 10.12 -16.96
C MET A 14 -8.59 8.66 -16.49
N ASN A 15 -8.07 7.80 -17.35
CA ASN A 15 -7.70 6.47 -16.93
C ASN A 15 -6.43 6.54 -16.08
N ILE A 16 -6.35 5.70 -15.05
CA ILE A 16 -5.15 5.55 -14.22
C ILE A 16 -4.66 4.12 -14.28
N VAL A 17 -3.36 3.91 -14.25
CA VAL A 17 -2.75 2.59 -14.10
C VAL A 17 -2.23 2.43 -12.69
N VAL A 18 -2.86 1.53 -11.93
CA VAL A 18 -2.36 1.09 -10.61
C VAL A 18 -1.48 -0.11 -10.85
N PHE A 19 -0.26 -0.14 -10.32
CA PHE A 19 0.62 -1.28 -10.45
C PHE A 19 1.46 -1.54 -9.20
N ASP A 20 1.94 -2.77 -9.09
CA ASP A 20 2.82 -3.26 -8.04
C ASP A 20 3.76 -4.33 -8.58
N LEU A 21 4.91 -4.51 -7.95
CA LEU A 21 5.94 -5.46 -8.33
C LEU A 21 6.28 -6.41 -7.19
N GLU A 22 6.46 -7.69 -7.54
CA GLU A 22 7.24 -8.59 -6.70
C GLU A 22 8.62 -8.84 -7.35
N THR A 23 9.64 -8.95 -6.51
CA THR A 23 11.03 -9.02 -6.95
C THR A 23 11.80 -10.11 -6.20
N THR A 24 12.91 -10.55 -6.74
CA THR A 24 13.79 -11.51 -6.05
C THR A 24 14.47 -10.92 -4.80
N GLY A 25 14.41 -9.60 -4.60
CA GLY A 25 14.96 -8.87 -3.46
C GLY A 25 14.96 -7.36 -3.68
N LEU A 26 15.50 -6.58 -2.75
CA LEU A 26 15.31 -5.14 -2.70
C LEU A 26 16.28 -4.32 -3.56
N ASP A 27 17.48 -4.84 -3.85
CA ASP A 27 18.52 -4.12 -4.60
C ASP A 27 18.29 -4.28 -6.10
N ARG A 28 17.73 -3.27 -6.77
CA ARG A 28 17.44 -3.27 -8.22
C ARG A 28 18.66 -3.48 -9.13
N THR A 29 19.89 -3.42 -8.60
CA THR A 29 21.10 -3.69 -9.38
C THR A 29 21.48 -5.19 -9.39
N LYS A 30 20.92 -5.97 -8.46
CA LYS A 30 21.23 -7.39 -8.24
C LYS A 30 20.00 -8.28 -8.44
N HIS A 31 18.84 -7.74 -8.15
CA HIS A 31 17.58 -8.48 -8.17
C HIS A 31 16.76 -8.18 -9.41
N GLN A 32 15.78 -9.01 -9.68
CA GLN A 32 14.95 -8.98 -10.88
C GLN A 32 13.47 -9.02 -10.53
N ILE A 33 12.64 -8.49 -11.42
CA ILE A 33 11.17 -8.55 -11.29
C ILE A 33 10.72 -9.99 -11.56
N ILE A 34 9.84 -10.51 -10.69
CA ILE A 34 9.24 -11.83 -10.80
C ILE A 34 7.71 -11.79 -10.94
N GLN A 35 7.08 -10.65 -10.62
CA GLN A 35 5.68 -10.40 -10.92
C GLN A 35 5.49 -8.92 -11.26
N PHE A 36 4.70 -8.65 -12.27
CA PHE A 36 4.15 -7.34 -12.59
C PHE A 36 2.64 -7.45 -12.58
N ALA A 37 1.98 -6.76 -11.67
CA ALA A 37 0.53 -6.69 -11.60
C ALA A 37 0.05 -5.26 -11.85
N ALA A 38 -0.99 -5.08 -12.68
CA ALA A 38 -1.53 -3.78 -12.98
C ALA A 38 -3.04 -3.83 -13.27
N LEU A 39 -3.73 -2.73 -12.91
CA LEU A 39 -5.11 -2.44 -13.28
C LEU A 39 -5.17 -1.10 -14.00
N LYS A 40 -5.87 -1.06 -15.13
CA LYS A 40 -6.27 0.18 -15.79
C LYS A 40 -7.70 0.52 -15.39
N ILE A 41 -7.90 1.67 -14.79
CA ILE A 41 -9.16 2.06 -14.16
C ILE A 41 -9.62 3.42 -14.69
N ASP A 42 -10.89 3.49 -15.04
CA ASP A 42 -11.60 4.75 -15.30
C ASP A 42 -11.93 5.40 -13.94
N THR A 43 -11.34 6.56 -13.68
CA THR A 43 -11.48 7.24 -12.38
C THR A 43 -12.84 7.88 -12.14
N ASP A 44 -13.63 8.14 -13.20
CA ASP A 44 -14.96 8.70 -13.08
C ASP A 44 -15.99 7.65 -12.67
N THR A 45 -15.89 6.49 -13.30
CA THR A 45 -16.85 5.40 -13.08
C THR A 45 -16.36 4.36 -12.07
N ASN A 46 -15.08 4.42 -11.68
CA ASN A 46 -14.37 3.40 -10.88
C ASN A 46 -14.41 2.00 -11.51
N LYS A 47 -14.57 1.91 -12.84
CA LYS A 47 -14.56 0.63 -13.55
C LYS A 47 -13.16 0.22 -13.93
N ILE A 48 -12.85 -1.04 -13.70
CA ILE A 48 -11.65 -1.69 -14.25
C ILE A 48 -11.88 -1.82 -15.76
N LEU A 49 -11.03 -1.18 -16.56
CA LEU A 49 -11.06 -1.22 -18.01
C LEU A 49 -10.24 -2.38 -18.55
N ASP A 50 -9.11 -2.66 -17.89
CA ASP A 50 -8.18 -3.72 -18.28
C ASP A 50 -7.33 -4.15 -17.08
N GLN A 51 -6.75 -5.35 -17.16
CA GLN A 51 -5.88 -5.89 -16.12
C GLN A 51 -4.73 -6.69 -16.71
N LEU A 52 -3.57 -6.62 -16.07
CA LEU A 52 -2.38 -7.37 -16.43
C LEU A 52 -1.75 -7.96 -15.18
N ASN A 53 -1.53 -9.28 -15.18
CA ASN A 53 -0.83 -9.97 -14.10
C ASN A 53 0.14 -10.98 -14.73
N LEU A 54 1.42 -10.64 -14.71
CA LEU A 54 2.49 -11.41 -15.34
C LEU A 54 3.44 -11.93 -14.28
N TYR A 55 3.63 -13.24 -14.24
CA TYR A 55 4.76 -13.85 -13.56
C TYR A 55 5.92 -13.97 -14.54
N ILE A 56 7.13 -13.68 -14.08
CA ILE A 56 8.30 -13.45 -14.92
C ILE A 56 9.45 -14.30 -14.39
N LYS A 57 10.03 -15.11 -15.28
CA LYS A 57 11.24 -15.88 -14.95
C LYS A 57 12.46 -14.96 -14.97
N PRO A 58 13.25 -14.88 -13.88
CA PRO A 58 14.50 -14.15 -13.88
C PRO A 58 15.55 -14.79 -14.81
N LEU A 59 16.49 -13.99 -15.30
CA LEU A 59 17.58 -14.45 -16.16
C LEU A 59 18.76 -14.99 -15.34
N GLY A 60 19.43 -16.01 -15.89
CA GLY A 60 20.67 -16.57 -15.33
C GLY A 60 20.47 -17.31 -14.02
N ASP A 61 21.58 -17.52 -13.30
CA ASP A 61 21.53 -18.02 -11.93
C ASP A 61 21.08 -16.89 -11.00
N TYR A 62 19.94 -17.07 -10.38
CA TYR A 62 19.36 -16.09 -9.47
C TYR A 62 18.96 -16.71 -8.14
N THR A 63 18.97 -15.92 -7.12
CA THR A 63 18.45 -16.28 -5.80
C THR A 63 17.25 -15.38 -5.46
N ILE A 64 16.28 -15.95 -4.80
CA ILE A 64 15.19 -15.18 -4.17
C ILE A 64 15.58 -14.99 -2.71
N ASP A 65 15.70 -13.74 -2.29
CA ASP A 65 16.00 -13.42 -0.88
C ASP A 65 14.93 -14.03 0.03
N THR A 66 15.36 -14.60 1.13
CA THR A 66 14.45 -15.21 2.12
C THR A 66 13.36 -14.23 2.57
N GLY A 67 13.73 -12.95 2.77
CA GLY A 67 12.78 -11.91 3.16
C GLY A 67 11.74 -11.61 2.08
N ALA A 68 12.10 -11.67 0.80
CA ALA A 68 11.21 -11.52 -0.33
C ALA A 68 10.29 -12.74 -0.45
N TYR A 69 10.86 -13.96 -0.45
CA TYR A 69 10.09 -15.20 -0.50
C TYR A 69 9.05 -15.31 0.63
N LEU A 70 9.43 -14.94 1.85
CA LEU A 70 8.50 -14.98 2.99
C LEU A 70 7.28 -14.07 2.82
N LYS A 71 7.38 -13.04 2.00
CA LYS A 71 6.27 -12.14 1.66
C LYS A 71 5.40 -12.70 0.54
N HIS A 72 5.96 -12.77 -0.69
CA HIS A 72 5.18 -13.08 -1.90
C HIS A 72 4.96 -14.58 -2.16
N ARG A 73 5.72 -15.49 -1.51
CA ARG A 73 5.62 -16.96 -1.63
C ARG A 73 5.81 -17.51 -3.06
N ILE A 74 6.37 -16.74 -3.97
CA ILE A 74 6.67 -17.18 -5.33
C ILE A 74 8.00 -17.96 -5.29
N SER A 75 7.97 -19.22 -5.69
CA SER A 75 9.14 -20.11 -5.64
C SER A 75 9.88 -20.13 -6.98
N HIS A 76 11.14 -20.62 -6.96
CA HIS A 76 11.90 -20.89 -8.19
C HIS A 76 11.15 -21.83 -9.12
N GLU A 77 10.61 -22.93 -8.58
CA GLU A 77 9.86 -23.94 -9.34
C GLU A 77 8.64 -23.35 -10.04
N PHE A 78 7.90 -22.46 -9.37
CA PHE A 78 6.75 -21.77 -9.95
C PHE A 78 7.13 -20.89 -11.15
N LEU A 79 8.36 -20.34 -11.16
CA LEU A 79 8.83 -19.44 -12.21
C LEU A 79 9.45 -20.16 -13.42
N GLU A 80 9.68 -21.46 -13.33
CA GLU A 80 10.44 -22.22 -14.35
C GLU A 80 9.83 -22.15 -15.76
N ASP A 81 8.50 -22.14 -15.87
CA ASP A 81 7.75 -22.11 -17.12
C ASP A 81 7.28 -20.70 -17.53
N LYS A 82 7.65 -19.66 -16.79
CA LYS A 82 7.21 -18.30 -17.05
C LYS A 82 8.09 -17.61 -18.12
N PRO A 83 7.54 -16.64 -18.86
CA PRO A 83 8.29 -15.84 -19.83
C PRO A 83 9.39 -15.03 -19.13
N TYR A 84 10.44 -14.70 -19.84
CA TYR A 84 11.41 -13.72 -19.39
C TYR A 84 10.87 -12.29 -19.56
N LEU A 85 11.40 -11.34 -18.78
CA LEU A 85 10.98 -9.93 -18.86
C LEU A 85 11.13 -9.38 -20.29
N LYS A 86 12.20 -9.74 -21.02
CA LYS A 86 12.40 -9.32 -22.42
C LYS A 86 11.24 -9.68 -23.36
N ASP A 87 10.54 -10.79 -23.06
CA ASP A 87 9.49 -11.33 -23.91
C ASP A 87 8.14 -10.60 -23.64
N VAL A 88 7.99 -10.00 -22.45
CA VAL A 88 6.76 -9.32 -22.01
C VAL A 88 6.94 -7.81 -21.80
N ALA A 89 8.16 -7.30 -21.92
CA ALA A 89 8.46 -5.87 -21.68
C ALA A 89 7.57 -4.94 -22.53
N LYS A 90 7.42 -5.25 -23.82
CA LYS A 90 6.55 -4.46 -24.69
C LYS A 90 5.11 -4.49 -24.24
N GLN A 91 4.59 -5.61 -23.78
CA GLN A 91 3.22 -5.74 -23.26
C GLN A 91 3.02 -4.85 -22.02
N ILE A 92 4.00 -4.83 -21.10
CA ILE A 92 3.97 -3.95 -19.92
C ILE A 92 3.92 -2.48 -20.34
N ILE A 93 4.78 -2.09 -21.27
CA ILE A 93 4.86 -0.71 -21.77
C ILE A 93 3.57 -0.26 -22.45
N ASP A 94 3.04 -1.10 -23.35
CA ASP A 94 1.79 -0.82 -24.05
C ASP A 94 0.60 -0.75 -23.09
N PHE A 95 0.60 -1.59 -22.04
CA PHE A 95 -0.44 -1.55 -20.99
C PHE A 95 -0.39 -0.24 -20.21
N ILE A 96 0.79 0.18 -19.78
CA ILE A 96 0.96 1.46 -19.09
C ILE A 96 0.56 2.62 -20.01
N GLY A 97 1.02 2.60 -21.25
CA GLY A 97 0.76 3.68 -22.23
C GLY A 97 1.15 5.05 -21.66
N ASP A 98 0.36 6.08 -21.92
CA ASP A 98 0.57 7.45 -21.41
C ASP A 98 -0.27 7.75 -20.15
N ASN A 99 -0.83 6.73 -19.50
CA ASN A 99 -1.70 6.93 -18.36
C ASN A 99 -0.91 7.37 -17.13
N PRO A 100 -1.49 8.22 -16.25
CA PRO A 100 -0.97 8.45 -14.89
C PRO A 100 -0.81 7.14 -14.12
N LEU A 101 0.17 7.12 -13.22
CA LEU A 101 0.49 5.96 -12.40
C LEU A 101 0.00 6.14 -10.96
N LEU A 102 -0.46 5.08 -10.35
CA LEU A 102 -0.78 5.01 -8.94
C LEU A 102 -0.04 3.82 -8.32
N THR A 103 0.62 4.07 -7.20
CA THR A 103 1.36 3.05 -6.44
C THR A 103 1.16 3.25 -4.94
N TYR A 104 1.62 2.28 -4.15
CA TYR A 104 1.79 2.42 -2.70
C TYR A 104 3.27 2.27 -2.35
N ASN A 105 3.95 3.38 -2.04
CA ASN A 105 5.41 3.48 -1.84
C ASN A 105 6.25 3.21 -3.11
N GLY A 106 5.62 3.21 -4.28
CA GLY A 106 6.28 2.84 -5.53
C GLY A 106 7.22 3.89 -6.09
N ASN A 107 7.09 5.16 -5.70
CA ASN A 107 8.06 6.19 -6.05
C ASN A 107 9.47 5.88 -5.51
N GLY A 108 9.55 5.15 -4.39
CA GLY A 108 10.80 4.72 -3.79
C GLY A 108 11.30 3.37 -4.28
N PHE A 109 10.44 2.51 -4.78
CA PHE A 109 10.76 1.13 -5.11
C PHE A 109 10.31 0.71 -6.52
N ASP A 110 9.01 0.59 -6.77
CA ASP A 110 8.49 -0.04 -8.00
C ASP A 110 8.87 0.71 -9.28
N ILE A 111 8.69 2.02 -9.29
CA ILE A 111 8.99 2.85 -10.47
C ILE A 111 10.48 2.80 -10.83
N PRO A 112 11.44 3.09 -9.91
CA PRO A 112 12.85 2.98 -10.24
C PRO A 112 13.31 1.54 -10.52
N PHE A 113 12.66 0.52 -9.92
CA PHE A 113 12.98 -0.88 -10.20
C PHE A 113 12.54 -1.26 -11.63
N LEU A 114 11.30 -0.96 -11.99
CA LEU A 114 10.76 -1.21 -13.34
C LEU A 114 11.58 -0.50 -14.41
N LYS A 115 11.93 0.77 -14.19
CA LYS A 115 12.80 1.53 -15.10
C LYS A 115 14.16 0.83 -15.28
N CYS A 116 14.81 0.44 -14.19
CA CYS A 116 16.11 -0.23 -14.23
C CYS A 116 16.04 -1.53 -15.04
N GLU A 117 15.03 -2.34 -14.84
CA GLU A 117 14.86 -3.62 -15.52
C GLU A 117 14.55 -3.46 -17.02
N LEU A 118 13.63 -2.53 -17.38
CA LEU A 118 13.25 -2.28 -18.76
C LEU A 118 14.40 -1.65 -19.60
N ASN A 119 15.22 -0.81 -18.97
CA ASN A 119 16.38 -0.21 -19.62
C ASN A 119 17.40 -1.27 -20.11
N LYS A 120 17.52 -2.43 -19.44
CA LYS A 120 18.37 -3.53 -19.88
C LYS A 120 17.99 -4.07 -21.27
N TYR A 121 16.75 -3.83 -21.70
CA TYR A 121 16.21 -4.28 -22.99
C TYR A 121 16.00 -3.14 -23.98
N GLY A 122 16.59 -1.95 -23.72
CA GLY A 122 16.56 -0.80 -24.61
C GLY A 122 15.29 0.05 -24.51
N TYR A 123 14.46 -0.18 -23.49
CA TYR A 123 13.28 0.63 -23.23
C TYR A 123 13.63 1.74 -22.23
N ASP A 124 13.94 2.93 -22.75
CA ASP A 124 14.14 4.12 -21.91
C ASP A 124 12.80 4.81 -21.64
N ILE A 125 12.21 4.49 -20.50
CA ILE A 125 10.90 5.04 -20.11
C ILE A 125 11.10 6.17 -19.11
N GLU A 126 10.74 7.39 -19.52
CA GLU A 126 10.71 8.54 -18.64
C GLU A 126 9.39 8.60 -17.86
N PHE A 127 9.38 8.05 -16.65
CA PHE A 127 8.24 8.19 -15.73
C PHE A 127 8.20 9.56 -15.05
N THR A 128 9.27 10.36 -15.16
CA THR A 128 9.39 11.68 -14.51
C THR A 128 8.46 12.73 -15.08
N THR A 129 7.99 12.57 -16.32
CA THR A 129 7.05 13.49 -16.98
C THR A 129 5.59 13.11 -16.74
N ARG A 130 5.34 11.95 -16.14
CA ARG A 130 3.98 11.47 -15.85
C ARG A 130 3.56 11.87 -14.45
N ASP A 131 2.27 12.09 -14.30
CA ASP A 131 1.67 12.26 -12.99
C ASP A 131 1.71 10.90 -12.27
N CYS A 132 2.64 10.75 -11.32
CA CYS A 132 2.75 9.58 -10.47
C CYS A 132 2.15 9.92 -9.10
N TYR A 133 1.05 9.28 -8.76
CA TYR A 133 0.46 9.37 -7.44
C TYR A 133 0.95 8.20 -6.58
N ASP A 134 1.49 8.52 -5.41
CA ASP A 134 1.91 7.53 -4.43
C ASP A 134 1.04 7.67 -3.19
N ALA A 135 0.13 6.72 -3.00
CA ALA A 135 -0.83 6.75 -1.91
C ALA A 135 -0.17 6.68 -0.53
N PHE A 136 1.05 6.14 -0.44
CA PHE A 136 1.84 6.10 0.78
C PHE A 136 2.35 7.49 1.20
N LEU A 137 2.58 8.42 0.27
CA LEU A 137 3.12 9.75 0.62
C LEU A 137 2.18 10.53 1.54
N GLU A 138 0.87 10.35 1.41
CA GLU A 138 -0.12 10.91 2.33
C GLU A 138 0.00 10.29 3.73
N GLU A 139 0.39 9.02 3.80
CA GLU A 139 0.54 8.27 5.04
C GLU A 139 1.91 8.49 5.69
N LYS A 140 2.97 8.72 4.90
CA LYS A 140 4.35 8.92 5.37
C LYS A 140 4.47 10.08 6.35
N ARG A 141 3.69 11.15 6.14
CA ARG A 141 3.59 12.28 7.07
C ARG A 141 3.09 11.88 8.46
N ARG A 142 2.55 10.66 8.59
CA ARG A 142 1.94 10.09 9.79
C ARG A 142 2.73 8.92 10.38
N ASN A 143 4.04 8.81 10.10
CA ASN A 143 4.96 7.77 10.58
C ASN A 143 4.77 6.36 9.98
N GLY A 144 4.65 6.28 8.65
CA GLY A 144 4.89 5.03 7.91
C GLY A 144 3.95 3.89 8.28
N ILE A 145 2.72 3.95 7.80
CA ILE A 145 1.77 2.85 7.93
C ILE A 145 1.93 1.96 6.70
N ASN A 146 2.01 0.64 6.88
CA ASN A 146 1.99 -0.32 5.77
C ASN A 146 0.62 -0.33 5.06
N LEU A 147 0.55 -0.98 3.89
CA LEU A 147 -0.65 -1.04 3.07
C LEU A 147 -1.84 -1.62 3.84
N GLU A 148 -1.64 -2.71 4.58
CA GLU A 148 -2.68 -3.42 5.33
C GLU A 148 -3.33 -2.52 6.40
N ASN A 149 -2.51 -1.86 7.23
CA ASN A 149 -3.01 -0.96 8.26
C ASN A 149 -3.69 0.27 7.66
N THR A 150 -3.18 0.78 6.54
CA THR A 150 -3.80 1.87 5.81
C THR A 150 -5.15 1.45 5.24
N TYR A 151 -5.23 0.25 4.64
CA TYR A 151 -6.49 -0.29 4.13
C TYR A 151 -7.52 -0.45 5.25
N LEU A 152 -7.13 -1.08 6.37
CA LEU A 152 -8.00 -1.23 7.54
C LEU A 152 -8.55 0.13 8.01
N ARG A 153 -7.71 1.14 8.11
CA ARG A 153 -8.11 2.49 8.52
C ARG A 153 -9.15 3.10 7.60
N TYR A 154 -8.98 3.00 6.27
CA TYR A 154 -9.90 3.61 5.31
C TYR A 154 -11.17 2.79 5.05
N LYS A 155 -11.09 1.48 5.22
CA LYS A 155 -12.19 0.56 4.86
C LYS A 155 -12.92 -0.01 6.06
N GLY A 156 -12.37 0.13 7.28
CA GLY A 156 -12.95 -0.42 8.51
C GLY A 156 -12.94 -1.95 8.60
N LYS A 157 -12.18 -2.62 7.71
CA LYS A 157 -11.99 -4.06 7.66
C LYS A 157 -10.60 -4.38 7.13
N THR A 158 -10.07 -5.56 7.45
CA THR A 158 -8.76 -6.02 6.94
C THR A 158 -8.80 -6.32 5.45
N MET A 159 -7.63 -6.43 4.83
CA MET A 159 -7.50 -6.94 3.46
C MET A 159 -8.06 -8.36 3.35
N ASP A 160 -7.75 -9.22 4.32
CA ASP A 160 -8.21 -10.61 4.38
C ASP A 160 -9.74 -10.72 4.47
N GLU A 161 -10.39 -9.97 5.35
CA GLU A 161 -11.86 -9.86 5.43
C GLU A 161 -12.51 -9.33 4.12
N ALA A 162 -11.73 -8.64 3.30
CA ALA A 162 -12.15 -8.18 1.99
C ALA A 162 -11.85 -9.18 0.87
N GLY A 163 -11.27 -10.35 1.17
CA GLY A 163 -10.84 -11.35 0.19
C GLY A 163 -9.59 -10.93 -0.59
N LEU A 164 -8.74 -10.09 0.00
CA LEU A 164 -7.47 -9.63 -0.56
C LEU A 164 -6.32 -10.23 0.26
N THR A 165 -5.41 -10.93 -0.41
CA THR A 165 -4.22 -11.51 0.23
C THR A 165 -3.10 -10.49 0.21
N ALA A 166 -2.62 -10.07 1.37
CA ALA A 166 -1.47 -9.18 1.47
C ALA A 166 -0.21 -9.84 0.86
N HIS A 167 0.64 -9.03 0.22
CA HIS A 167 1.83 -9.48 -0.52
C HIS A 167 1.53 -10.41 -1.71
N ASP A 168 0.33 -10.33 -2.25
CA ASP A 168 0.00 -10.71 -3.61
C ASP A 168 -0.18 -9.42 -4.41
N ALA A 169 0.70 -9.16 -5.37
CA ALA A 169 0.73 -7.89 -6.09
C ALA A 169 -0.65 -7.51 -6.68
N PHE A 170 -1.44 -8.51 -7.13
CA PHE A 170 -2.77 -8.22 -7.67
C PHE A 170 -3.80 -7.82 -6.60
N SER A 171 -3.69 -8.33 -5.39
CA SER A 171 -4.48 -7.89 -4.22
C SER A 171 -4.03 -6.53 -3.73
N ASP A 172 -2.72 -6.29 -3.71
CA ASP A 172 -2.13 -5.05 -3.22
C ASP A 172 -2.50 -3.85 -4.10
N ILE A 173 -2.56 -3.99 -5.44
CA ILE A 173 -3.06 -2.93 -6.33
C ILE A 173 -4.55 -2.63 -6.13
N LYS A 174 -5.39 -3.62 -5.83
CA LYS A 174 -6.81 -3.39 -5.49
C LYS A 174 -6.95 -2.62 -4.18
N ALA A 175 -6.16 -3.00 -3.16
CA ALA A 175 -6.12 -2.28 -1.89
C ALA A 175 -5.61 -0.85 -2.07
N THR A 176 -4.56 -0.64 -2.84
CA THR A 176 -3.99 0.68 -3.18
C THR A 176 -5.04 1.57 -3.85
N TYR A 177 -5.77 1.06 -4.84
CA TYR A 177 -6.83 1.83 -5.48
C TYR A 177 -7.97 2.17 -4.52
N ALA A 178 -8.38 1.24 -3.67
CA ALA A 178 -9.43 1.48 -2.67
C ALA A 178 -9.03 2.56 -1.65
N ILE A 179 -7.75 2.62 -1.27
CA ILE A 179 -7.17 3.68 -0.44
C ILE A 179 -7.19 5.01 -1.20
N PHE A 180 -6.71 5.02 -2.45
CA PHE A 180 -6.70 6.21 -3.29
C PHE A 180 -8.09 6.84 -3.42
N VAL A 181 -9.12 6.04 -3.73
CA VAL A 181 -10.51 6.52 -3.81
C VAL A 181 -10.97 7.15 -2.49
N ALA A 182 -10.60 6.53 -1.36
CA ALA A 182 -10.93 7.05 -0.05
C ALA A 182 -10.18 8.37 0.26
N GLN A 183 -8.93 8.47 -0.14
CA GLN A 183 -8.11 9.70 -0.04
C GLN A 183 -8.71 10.83 -0.89
N GLN A 184 -9.17 10.55 -2.12
CA GLN A 184 -9.80 11.53 -3.00
C GLN A 184 -11.14 12.05 -2.47
N ARG A 185 -11.90 11.22 -1.74
CA ARG A 185 -13.15 11.64 -1.09
C ARG A 185 -12.96 12.60 0.09
N LYS A 186 -11.75 13.09 0.29
CA LYS A 186 -11.40 14.06 1.35
C LYS A 186 -11.83 13.57 2.73
N GLN A 187 -11.64 12.28 3.01
CA GLN A 187 -11.79 11.82 4.38
C GLN A 187 -10.87 12.65 5.28
N LYS A 188 -11.38 13.10 6.39
CA LYS A 188 -10.62 13.95 7.33
C LYS A 188 -9.42 13.19 7.85
N TYR A 189 -8.23 13.70 7.55
CA TYR A 189 -6.96 13.10 7.89
C TYR A 189 -6.45 13.58 9.24
N GLY A 190 -7.17 13.52 10.21
CA GLY A 190 -6.70 13.90 11.54
C GLY A 190 -7.66 13.34 12.56
N PRO A 191 -7.23 13.25 13.80
CA PRO A 191 -8.12 12.91 14.87
C PRO A 191 -9.17 14.03 15.03
N GLU A 192 -10.43 13.63 15.10
CA GLU A 192 -11.55 14.55 15.41
C GLU A 192 -11.57 14.87 16.90
N LYS A 193 -11.15 13.91 17.72
CA LYS A 193 -11.14 14.01 19.17
C LYS A 193 -9.96 13.25 19.73
N MET A 194 -9.27 13.81 20.70
CA MET A 194 -8.16 13.20 21.42
C MET A 194 -8.60 12.76 22.82
N TYR A 195 -8.04 11.66 23.29
CA TYR A 195 -8.25 11.14 24.63
C TYR A 195 -6.94 11.18 25.41
N GLY A 196 -6.90 11.99 26.44
CA GLY A 196 -5.71 12.24 27.25
C GLY A 196 -4.76 13.28 26.62
N GLU A 197 -3.91 13.85 27.47
CA GLU A 197 -2.95 14.90 27.09
C GLU A 197 -1.78 14.36 26.25
N ASP A 198 -1.51 13.04 26.35
CA ASP A 198 -0.49 12.35 25.58
C ASP A 198 -0.93 11.99 24.15
N ASN A 199 -2.19 12.26 23.83
CA ASN A 199 -2.76 11.97 22.52
C ASN A 199 -2.59 10.50 22.08
N ALA A 200 -2.49 9.55 23.02
CA ALA A 200 -2.25 8.14 22.72
C ALA A 200 -3.45 7.48 22.02
N VAL A 201 -4.65 7.98 22.26
CA VAL A 201 -5.90 7.53 21.63
C VAL A 201 -6.65 8.72 21.03
N ALA A 202 -7.22 8.53 19.86
CA ALA A 202 -8.00 9.56 19.18
C ALA A 202 -9.12 8.94 18.33
N ASP A 203 -10.20 9.69 18.12
CA ASP A 203 -11.26 9.31 17.18
C ASP A 203 -10.86 9.70 15.76
N TYR A 204 -11.04 8.76 14.84
CA TYR A 204 -10.89 8.97 13.41
C TYR A 204 -12.22 8.68 12.68
N ASP A 205 -12.49 9.43 11.62
CA ASP A 205 -13.64 9.19 10.77
C ASP A 205 -13.38 8.01 9.82
N PHE A 206 -14.18 6.95 9.94
CA PHE A 206 -14.19 5.78 9.06
C PHE A 206 -15.47 5.79 8.21
N GLY A 207 -15.52 6.71 7.25
CA GLY A 207 -16.67 6.80 6.33
C GLY A 207 -17.96 7.30 6.99
N GLY A 208 -17.85 8.26 7.91
CA GLY A 208 -18.97 8.86 8.65
C GLY A 208 -19.19 8.24 10.03
N LYS A 209 -18.44 7.20 10.40
CA LYS A 209 -18.45 6.62 11.76
C LYS A 209 -17.16 7.01 12.48
N MET A 210 -17.31 7.68 13.62
CA MET A 210 -16.18 7.98 14.52
C MET A 210 -15.74 6.73 15.26
N VAL A 211 -14.46 6.37 15.12
CA VAL A 211 -13.90 5.15 15.71
C VAL A 211 -12.64 5.49 16.52
N PRO A 212 -12.60 5.11 17.81
CA PRO A 212 -11.42 5.26 18.63
C PRO A 212 -10.27 4.35 18.15
N CYS A 213 -9.12 4.97 17.86
CA CYS A 213 -7.94 4.30 17.38
C CYS A 213 -6.74 4.61 18.28
N MET A 214 -5.76 3.72 18.30
CA MET A 214 -4.43 4.09 18.77
C MET A 214 -3.90 5.22 17.89
N ASN A 215 -3.38 6.28 18.49
CA ASN A 215 -2.81 7.43 17.75
C ASN A 215 -1.28 7.42 17.69
N ILE A 216 -0.64 6.57 18.47
CA ILE A 216 0.82 6.42 18.56
C ILE A 216 1.21 4.94 18.68
N GLY A 217 2.49 4.64 18.45
CA GLY A 217 3.05 3.30 18.63
C GLY A 217 2.78 2.32 17.50
N LYS A 218 2.95 1.03 17.79
CA LYS A 218 2.85 -0.11 16.84
C LYS A 218 1.53 -0.12 16.06
N TYR A 219 0.44 0.18 16.72
CA TYR A 219 -0.92 0.15 16.16
C TYR A 219 -1.48 1.54 15.86
N ARG A 220 -0.62 2.49 15.49
CA ARG A 220 -1.09 3.83 15.15
C ARG A 220 -2.17 3.81 14.07
N ASN A 221 -3.26 4.56 14.31
CA ASN A 221 -4.46 4.68 13.47
C ASN A 221 -5.24 3.35 13.27
N VAL A 222 -4.98 2.34 14.08
CA VAL A 222 -5.73 1.09 14.10
C VAL A 222 -6.83 1.17 15.16
N PRO A 223 -8.08 0.78 14.84
CA PRO A 223 -9.18 0.75 15.80
C PRO A 223 -8.88 -0.04 17.06
N LEU A 224 -9.24 0.49 18.22
CA LEU A 224 -9.06 -0.22 19.49
C LEU A 224 -9.85 -1.53 19.54
N GLU A 225 -11.04 -1.59 18.94
CA GLU A 225 -11.83 -2.82 18.81
C GLU A 225 -11.03 -3.91 18.08
N TYR A 226 -10.42 -3.55 16.94
CA TYR A 226 -9.59 -4.49 16.18
C TYR A 226 -8.41 -5.02 17.00
N ILE A 227 -7.69 -4.13 17.70
CA ILE A 227 -6.56 -4.54 18.56
C ILE A 227 -7.06 -5.44 19.71
N ALA A 228 -8.24 -5.15 20.25
CA ALA A 228 -8.87 -5.95 21.28
C ALA A 228 -9.21 -7.38 20.82
N GLU A 229 -9.49 -7.58 19.57
CA GLU A 229 -9.78 -8.90 18.98
C GLU A 229 -8.51 -9.67 18.60
N HIS A 230 -7.44 -8.97 18.19
CA HIS A 230 -6.27 -9.59 17.57
C HIS A 230 -4.98 -9.53 18.43
N ASP A 231 -4.83 -8.54 19.33
CA ASP A 231 -3.64 -8.40 20.19
C ASP A 231 -4.00 -7.78 21.56
N GLN A 232 -4.74 -8.54 22.36
CA GLN A 232 -5.07 -8.15 23.75
C GLN A 232 -3.83 -7.88 24.61
N SER A 233 -2.72 -8.56 24.32
CA SER A 233 -1.48 -8.40 25.08
C SER A 233 -0.90 -6.98 24.91
N TYR A 234 -1.02 -6.40 23.73
CA TYR A 234 -0.62 -5.02 23.48
C TYR A 234 -1.46 -4.02 24.27
N LEU A 235 -2.79 -4.18 24.30
CA LEU A 235 -3.64 -3.29 25.10
C LEU A 235 -3.35 -3.39 26.60
N ARG A 236 -3.13 -4.61 27.11
CA ARG A 236 -2.72 -4.80 28.51
C ARG A 236 -1.37 -4.15 28.81
N TRP A 237 -0.41 -4.23 27.89
CA TRP A 237 0.85 -3.51 28.02
C TRP A 237 0.63 -1.99 28.03
N CYS A 238 -0.24 -1.45 27.17
CA CYS A 238 -0.54 0.00 27.11
C CYS A 238 -1.09 0.57 28.43
N VAL A 239 -1.84 -0.22 29.20
CA VAL A 239 -2.39 0.20 30.51
C VAL A 239 -1.47 -0.13 31.68
N GLY A 240 -0.44 -0.96 31.47
CA GLY A 240 0.52 -1.36 32.49
C GLY A 240 1.49 -0.25 32.91
N ASP A 241 2.22 -0.51 34.00
CA ASP A 241 3.16 0.47 34.59
C ASP A 241 4.37 0.74 33.70
N SER A 242 4.76 -0.23 32.85
CA SER A 242 5.88 -0.09 31.91
C SER A 242 5.56 0.80 30.70
N CYS A 243 4.31 1.17 30.49
CA CYS A 243 3.89 2.08 29.44
C CYS A 243 3.68 3.50 29.99
N ASN A 244 4.30 4.49 29.35
CA ASN A 244 4.27 5.89 29.76
C ASN A 244 3.02 6.66 29.33
N PHE A 245 1.92 5.97 29.01
CA PHE A 245 0.67 6.66 28.68
C PHE A 245 0.06 7.33 29.91
N MET A 246 -0.58 8.47 29.66
CA MET A 246 -1.25 9.22 30.70
C MET A 246 -2.46 8.45 31.26
N PRO A 247 -2.84 8.69 32.53
CA PRO A 247 -3.95 7.98 33.17
C PRO A 247 -5.27 8.03 32.40
N ALA A 248 -5.57 9.14 31.72
CA ALA A 248 -6.80 9.28 30.93
C ALA A 248 -6.80 8.34 29.74
N SER A 249 -5.69 8.22 29.00
CA SER A 249 -5.54 7.29 27.88
C SER A 249 -5.58 5.84 28.34
N LYS A 250 -4.88 5.49 29.44
CA LYS A 250 -4.95 4.15 30.04
C LYS A 250 -6.38 3.78 30.44
N LYS A 251 -7.10 4.68 31.12
CA LYS A 251 -8.50 4.48 31.51
C LYS A 251 -9.41 4.25 30.31
N PHE A 252 -9.15 4.96 29.20
CA PHE A 252 -9.91 4.76 27.97
C PHE A 252 -9.62 3.40 27.32
N ILE A 253 -8.34 3.04 27.18
CA ILE A 253 -7.91 1.74 26.60
C ILE A 253 -8.43 0.57 27.44
N GLN A 254 -8.50 0.71 28.76
CA GLN A 254 -8.99 -0.32 29.69
C GLN A 254 -10.39 -0.83 29.32
N GLN A 255 -11.23 -0.03 28.70
CA GLN A 255 -12.60 -0.41 28.30
C GLN A 255 -12.62 -1.46 27.19
N TYR A 256 -11.52 -1.64 26.47
CA TYR A 256 -11.34 -2.60 25.37
C TYR A 256 -10.62 -3.88 25.78
N ILE A 257 -10.15 -3.97 27.02
CA ILE A 257 -9.50 -5.17 27.54
C ILE A 257 -10.56 -6.12 28.09
N LYS A 258 -10.58 -7.31 27.52
CA LYS A 258 -11.46 -8.42 27.92
C LYS A 258 -10.79 -9.30 28.97
#